data_bd37496b1599a6725814d7fdf6062054
#
_entry.id   bd37496b1599a6725814d7fdf6062054
#
_cell.length_a   1.000
_cell.length_b   1.000
_cell.length_c   1.000
_cell.angle_alpha   90.00
_cell.angle_beta   90.00
_cell.angle_gamma   90.00
#
_symmetry.space_group_name_H-M   'P 1'
#
loop_
_entity.id
_entity.type
_entity.pdbx_description
1 polymer ?
#
loop_
_entity_poly.entity_id
_entity_poly.type
_entity_poly.pdbx_seq_one_letter_code
_entity_poly.pdbx_strand_id
1 'polypeptide(L)'
;MLRALLLSLAFAGIPFAAAAATPAQDALSGLPHVSFPAPHRVASGRLQAGDVAALKAAGIAQVIDLSADSETPDFDEAAALRAAGIAYRNLPIHGAGELTRDRVLSFDRLLRDAGAQETLVHCASSNRVGAMIALRAALVDGRPTEAALAEGRRWGLRSLEPAVRERLDAWSAPADGLPAH
;
A
#
# COMPACT_ATOMS: atom_id res chain seq x y z
N MET A 1 29.59 -53.26 -25.28
CA MET A 1 28.52 -53.24 -24.28
C MET A 1 28.72 -52.03 -23.39
N LEU A 2 28.00 -50.92 -23.67
CA LEU A 2 28.15 -49.65 -22.94
C LEU A 2 26.94 -49.51 -21.99
N ARG A 3 27.16 -49.56 -20.70
CA ARG A 3 26.13 -49.39 -19.68
C ARG A 3 25.96 -47.89 -19.39
N ALA A 4 24.84 -47.34 -19.80
CA ALA A 4 24.44 -45.97 -19.45
C ALA A 4 24.00 -45.90 -17.98
N LEU A 5 24.69 -45.10 -17.17
CA LEU A 5 24.34 -44.81 -15.77
C LEU A 5 23.38 -43.63 -15.77
N LEU A 6 22.11 -43.87 -15.50
CA LEU A 6 21.10 -42.82 -15.30
C LEU A 6 21.25 -42.25 -13.87
N LEU A 7 21.73 -41.03 -13.77
CA LEU A 7 21.81 -40.26 -12.52
C LEU A 7 20.45 -39.58 -12.29
N SER A 8 19.64 -40.11 -11.38
CA SER A 8 18.38 -39.50 -10.95
C SER A 8 18.67 -38.37 -9.96
N LEU A 9 18.47 -37.11 -10.39
CA LEU A 9 18.51 -35.94 -9.51
C LEU A 9 17.21 -35.89 -8.71
N ALA A 10 17.24 -36.20 -7.44
CA ALA A 10 16.13 -35.99 -6.52
C ALA A 10 16.06 -34.49 -6.16
N PHE A 11 15.02 -33.81 -6.62
CA PHE A 11 14.73 -32.44 -6.21
C PHE A 11 14.12 -32.48 -4.80
N ALA A 12 14.91 -32.19 -3.78
CA ALA A 12 14.43 -32.01 -2.42
C ALA A 12 13.66 -30.68 -2.35
N GLY A 13 12.34 -30.75 -2.37
CA GLY A 13 11.47 -29.60 -2.14
C GLY A 13 11.69 -29.08 -0.71
N ILE A 14 12.21 -27.88 -0.58
CA ILE A 14 12.29 -27.15 0.70
C ILE A 14 10.85 -26.80 1.09
N PRO A 15 10.32 -27.25 2.24
CA PRO A 15 8.98 -26.84 2.66
C PRO A 15 9.01 -25.33 2.95
N PHE A 16 8.17 -24.58 2.26
CA PHE A 16 7.94 -23.16 2.54
C PHE A 16 7.13 -23.10 3.86
N ALA A 17 7.82 -22.90 4.97
CA ALA A 17 7.16 -22.70 6.25
C ALA A 17 6.41 -21.37 6.19
N ALA A 18 5.08 -21.40 6.33
CA ALA A 18 4.29 -20.19 6.53
C ALA A 18 4.79 -19.50 7.80
N ALA A 19 5.27 -18.28 7.69
CA ALA A 19 5.68 -17.50 8.84
C ALA A 19 4.45 -17.30 9.75
N ALA A 20 4.58 -17.61 11.03
CA ALA A 20 3.55 -17.31 12.02
C ALA A 20 3.32 -15.79 12.08
N ALA A 21 2.05 -15.38 12.30
CA ALA A 21 1.72 -13.96 12.49
C ALA A 21 2.52 -13.40 13.67
N THR A 22 2.96 -12.15 13.55
CA THR A 22 3.63 -11.47 14.65
C THR A 22 2.59 -10.94 15.66
N PRO A 23 2.96 -10.72 16.94
CA PRO A 23 2.05 -10.11 17.92
C PRO A 23 1.45 -8.78 17.45
N ALA A 24 2.20 -8.00 16.67
CA ALA A 24 1.72 -6.76 16.06
C ALA A 24 0.64 -7.02 15.00
N GLN A 25 0.80 -8.06 14.17
CA GLN A 25 -0.21 -8.45 13.20
C GLN A 25 -1.48 -8.96 13.87
N ASP A 26 -1.36 -9.73 14.95
CA ASP A 26 -2.50 -10.21 15.73
C ASP A 26 -3.29 -9.03 16.34
N ALA A 27 -2.59 -8.04 16.90
CA ALA A 27 -3.23 -6.86 17.49
C ALA A 27 -4.03 -6.04 16.46
N LEU A 28 -3.63 -6.04 15.19
CA LEU A 28 -4.26 -5.28 14.11
C LEU A 28 -5.24 -6.10 13.26
N SER A 29 -5.38 -7.40 13.53
CA SER A 29 -6.21 -8.32 12.71
C SER A 29 -7.69 -7.93 12.66
N GLY A 30 -8.18 -7.19 13.65
CA GLY A 30 -9.55 -6.68 13.72
C GLY A 30 -9.82 -5.44 12.86
N LEU A 31 -8.80 -4.79 12.29
CA LEU A 31 -9.00 -3.62 11.45
C LEU A 31 -9.69 -3.99 10.13
N PRO A 32 -10.62 -3.17 9.62
CA PRO A 32 -11.29 -3.45 8.35
C PRO A 32 -10.28 -3.44 7.21
N HIS A 33 -10.37 -4.43 6.32
CA HIS A 33 -9.53 -4.57 5.13
C HIS A 33 -8.01 -4.52 5.42
N VAL A 34 -7.59 -5.00 6.59
CA VAL A 34 -6.18 -5.00 6.97
C VAL A 34 -5.35 -5.90 6.07
N SER A 35 -4.15 -5.46 5.74
CA SER A 35 -3.12 -6.24 5.07
C SER A 35 -1.73 -5.80 5.53
N PHE A 36 -0.75 -6.72 5.42
CA PHE A 36 0.65 -6.51 5.80
C PHE A 36 1.53 -6.70 4.55
N PRO A 37 1.48 -5.77 3.58
CA PRO A 37 2.02 -5.96 2.24
C PRO A 37 3.54 -5.88 2.16
N ALA A 38 4.20 -5.26 3.14
CA ALA A 38 5.65 -5.10 3.20
C ALA A 38 6.12 -4.98 4.66
N PRO A 39 7.43 -5.20 4.95
CA PRO A 39 8.00 -4.92 6.27
C PRO A 39 7.69 -3.50 6.72
N HIS A 40 7.33 -3.32 7.99
CA HIS A 40 7.00 -2.03 8.60
C HIS A 40 5.82 -1.30 7.94
N ARG A 41 4.97 -2.00 7.18
CA ARG A 41 3.84 -1.40 6.46
C ARG A 41 2.56 -2.19 6.68
N VAL A 42 1.53 -1.46 7.09
CA VAL A 42 0.18 -1.96 7.26
C VAL A 42 -0.74 -1.12 6.37
N ALA A 43 -1.64 -1.78 5.65
CA ALA A 43 -2.73 -1.09 4.98
C ALA A 43 -4.06 -1.48 5.63
N SER A 44 -4.99 -0.52 5.76
CA SER A 44 -6.30 -0.81 6.34
C SER A 44 -7.42 0.04 5.71
N GLY A 45 -8.65 -0.32 6.06
CA GLY A 45 -9.82 0.52 5.89
C GLY A 45 -9.89 1.60 6.96
N ARG A 46 -11.07 2.22 7.07
CA ARG A 46 -11.33 3.33 7.99
C ARG A 46 -11.02 2.93 9.43
N LEU A 47 -10.31 3.81 10.12
CA LEU A 47 -10.07 3.72 11.56
C LEU A 47 -11.25 4.28 12.37
N GLN A 48 -11.38 3.80 13.58
CA GLN A 48 -12.33 4.27 14.58
C GLN A 48 -11.59 4.61 15.89
N ALA A 49 -12.23 5.34 16.77
CA ALA A 49 -11.65 5.72 18.06
C ALA A 49 -11.14 4.51 18.88
N GLY A 50 -11.87 3.38 18.80
CA GLY A 50 -11.49 2.13 19.48
C GLY A 50 -10.20 1.48 18.96
N ASP A 51 -9.78 1.80 17.74
CA ASP A 51 -8.62 1.16 17.10
C ASP A 51 -7.28 1.76 17.61
N VAL A 52 -7.30 2.99 18.13
CA VAL A 52 -6.09 3.71 18.56
C VAL A 52 -5.26 2.92 19.56
N ALA A 53 -5.91 2.23 20.50
CA ALA A 53 -5.23 1.40 21.48
C ALA A 53 -4.50 0.21 20.82
N ALA A 54 -5.12 -0.43 19.83
CA ALA A 54 -4.53 -1.53 19.07
C ALA A 54 -3.33 -1.06 18.23
N LEU A 55 -3.44 0.11 17.58
CA LEU A 55 -2.33 0.72 16.85
C LEU A 55 -1.12 0.96 17.76
N LYS A 56 -1.35 1.51 18.94
CA LYS A 56 -0.29 1.75 19.91
C LYS A 56 0.33 0.45 20.42
N ALA A 57 -0.48 -0.56 20.73
CA ALA A 57 -0.01 -1.88 21.17
C ALA A 57 0.80 -2.60 20.08
N ALA A 58 0.46 -2.41 18.83
CA ALA A 58 1.19 -2.93 17.67
C ALA A 58 2.47 -2.16 17.35
N GLY A 59 2.76 -1.06 18.06
CA GLY A 59 3.94 -0.24 17.82
C GLY A 59 3.87 0.66 16.59
N ILE A 60 2.66 0.94 16.07
CA ILE A 60 2.50 1.88 14.96
C ILE A 60 3.01 3.26 15.39
N ALA A 61 4.02 3.76 14.70
CA ALA A 61 4.64 5.05 14.96
C ALA A 61 4.03 6.18 14.13
N GLN A 62 3.48 5.85 12.96
CA GLN A 62 2.90 6.82 12.05
C GLN A 62 1.66 6.27 11.35
N VAL A 63 0.69 7.13 11.12
CA VAL A 63 -0.49 6.91 10.27
C VAL A 63 -0.47 7.90 9.11
N ILE A 64 -0.69 7.39 7.89
CA ILE A 64 -0.92 8.16 6.68
C ILE A 64 -2.36 7.91 6.24
N ASP A 65 -3.18 8.95 6.31
CA ASP A 65 -4.60 8.90 5.95
C ASP A 65 -4.82 9.50 4.56
N LEU A 66 -5.49 8.75 3.69
CA LEU A 66 -5.91 9.19 2.34
C LEU A 66 -7.38 9.57 2.28
N SER A 67 -8.08 9.63 3.41
CA SER A 67 -9.47 10.07 3.48
C SER A 67 -9.56 11.59 3.66
N ALA A 68 -10.69 12.17 3.27
CA ALA A 68 -11.03 13.53 3.66
C ALA A 68 -11.64 13.54 5.07
N ASP A 69 -11.40 14.59 5.85
CA ASP A 69 -11.96 14.75 7.21
C ASP A 69 -13.50 14.63 7.21
N SER A 70 -14.15 15.05 6.12
CA SER A 70 -15.60 14.94 5.94
C SER A 70 -16.12 13.49 5.85
N GLU A 71 -15.24 12.51 5.66
CA GLU A 71 -15.61 11.09 5.64
C GLU A 71 -15.77 10.51 7.04
N THR A 72 -15.22 11.17 8.08
CA THR A 72 -15.27 10.73 9.49
C THR A 72 -15.65 11.88 10.43
N PRO A 73 -16.82 12.53 10.26
CA PRO A 73 -17.16 13.76 10.98
C PRO A 73 -17.25 13.56 12.50
N ASP A 74 -17.49 12.34 12.96
CA ASP A 74 -17.68 12.02 14.37
C ASP A 74 -16.39 11.57 15.08
N PHE A 75 -15.25 11.54 14.38
CA PHE A 75 -13.97 11.10 14.91
C PHE A 75 -12.81 12.00 14.49
N ASP A 76 -12.31 12.81 15.44
CA ASP A 76 -11.05 13.55 15.25
C ASP A 76 -9.85 12.60 15.38
N GLU A 77 -9.57 11.92 14.26
CA GLU A 77 -8.49 10.94 14.18
C GLU A 77 -7.12 11.57 14.45
N ALA A 78 -6.89 12.75 13.91
CA ALA A 78 -5.64 13.48 14.09
C ALA A 78 -5.33 13.79 15.57
N ALA A 79 -6.34 14.27 16.32
CA ALA A 79 -6.18 14.53 17.75
C ALA A 79 -5.98 13.23 18.55
N ALA A 80 -6.76 12.18 18.26
CA ALA A 80 -6.68 10.90 18.95
C ALA A 80 -5.31 10.22 18.76
N LEU A 81 -4.79 10.19 17.54
CA LEU A 81 -3.48 9.60 17.23
C LEU A 81 -2.34 10.39 17.87
N ARG A 82 -2.38 11.73 17.81
CA ARG A 82 -1.38 12.58 18.48
C ARG A 82 -1.38 12.38 19.99
N ALA A 83 -2.56 12.28 20.61
CA ALA A 83 -2.67 12.00 22.03
C ALA A 83 -2.09 10.63 22.42
N ALA A 84 -2.13 9.65 21.52
CA ALA A 84 -1.52 8.34 21.68
C ALA A 84 0.00 8.34 21.40
N GLY A 85 0.58 9.45 20.92
CA GLY A 85 1.98 9.57 20.53
C GLY A 85 2.27 9.02 19.13
N ILE A 86 1.25 8.85 18.29
CA ILE A 86 1.37 8.37 16.92
C ILE A 86 1.38 9.58 15.97
N ALA A 87 2.38 9.67 15.10
CA ALA A 87 2.45 10.72 14.10
C ALA A 87 1.31 10.57 13.07
N TYR A 88 0.67 11.67 12.71
CA TYR A 88 -0.44 11.68 11.75
C TYR A 88 -0.09 12.55 10.55
N ARG A 89 -0.33 12.03 9.36
CA ARG A 89 -0.22 12.74 8.08
C ARG A 89 -1.48 12.49 7.26
N ASN A 90 -2.04 13.55 6.70
CA ASN A 90 -3.21 13.45 5.82
C ASN A 90 -2.86 13.90 4.40
N LEU A 91 -3.28 13.12 3.42
CA LEU A 91 -3.19 13.41 1.99
C LEU A 91 -4.51 12.97 1.34
N PRO A 92 -5.58 13.77 1.43
CA PRO A 92 -6.89 13.39 0.94
C PRO A 92 -6.88 13.07 -0.56
N ILE A 93 -7.48 11.93 -0.92
CA ILE A 93 -7.71 11.48 -2.29
C ILE A 93 -9.22 11.21 -2.43
N HIS A 94 -9.96 12.11 -3.06
CA HIS A 94 -11.42 12.03 -3.15
C HIS A 94 -11.92 10.98 -4.16
N GLY A 95 -11.05 10.47 -5.03
CA GLY A 95 -11.41 9.43 -5.97
C GLY A 95 -10.52 9.39 -7.21
N ALA A 96 -10.98 8.75 -8.29
CA ALA A 96 -10.22 8.53 -9.51
C ALA A 96 -9.68 9.82 -10.15
N GLY A 97 -10.41 10.93 -10.04
CA GLY A 97 -10.00 12.23 -10.60
C GLY A 97 -8.71 12.78 -9.98
N GLU A 98 -8.42 12.40 -8.73
CA GLU A 98 -7.23 12.87 -8.02
C GLU A 98 -6.03 11.91 -8.07
N LEU A 99 -6.12 10.84 -8.84
CA LEU A 99 -5.00 9.97 -9.12
C LEU A 99 -4.04 10.65 -10.11
N THR A 100 -3.34 11.68 -9.64
CA THR A 100 -2.43 12.52 -10.44
C THR A 100 -0.97 12.26 -10.10
N ARG A 101 -0.05 12.61 -11.01
CA ARG A 101 1.41 12.49 -10.76
C ARG A 101 1.83 13.24 -9.50
N ASP A 102 1.32 14.45 -9.28
CA ASP A 102 1.68 15.29 -8.13
C ASP A 102 1.23 14.66 -6.81
N ARG A 103 0.02 14.07 -6.77
CA ARG A 103 -0.46 13.33 -5.61
C ARG A 103 0.39 12.09 -5.34
N VAL A 104 0.76 11.35 -6.38
CA VAL A 104 1.65 10.18 -6.25
C VAL A 104 3.02 10.57 -5.72
N LEU A 105 3.62 11.66 -6.21
CA LEU A 105 4.90 12.15 -5.72
C LEU A 105 4.81 12.69 -4.28
N SER A 106 3.68 13.29 -3.91
CA SER A 106 3.44 13.71 -2.52
C SER A 106 3.29 12.51 -1.59
N PHE A 107 2.56 11.48 -2.01
CA PHE A 107 2.44 10.22 -1.28
C PHE A 107 3.79 9.49 -1.13
N ASP A 108 4.58 9.46 -2.20
CA ASP A 108 5.93 8.89 -2.17
C ASP A 108 6.84 9.59 -1.14
N ARG A 109 6.77 10.93 -1.04
CA ARG A 109 7.50 11.67 0.00
C ARG A 109 7.08 11.23 1.40
N LEU A 110 5.78 11.11 1.68
CA LEU A 110 5.29 10.64 2.98
C LEU A 110 5.81 9.25 3.34
N LEU A 111 5.83 8.32 2.36
CA LEU A 111 6.36 6.98 2.56
C LEU A 111 7.87 6.95 2.80
N ARG A 112 8.64 7.82 2.11
CA ARG A 112 10.08 7.95 2.33
C ARG A 112 10.40 8.58 3.68
N ASP A 113 9.67 9.61 4.07
CA ASP A 113 9.85 10.29 5.37
C ASP A 113 9.54 9.34 6.53
N ALA A 114 8.64 8.39 6.35
CA ALA A 114 8.37 7.35 7.32
C ALA A 114 9.56 6.39 7.53
N GLY A 115 10.42 6.21 6.53
CA GLY A 115 11.60 5.35 6.63
C GLY A 115 11.27 3.93 7.06
N ALA A 116 11.95 3.41 8.06
CA ALA A 116 11.74 2.08 8.65
C ALA A 116 10.75 2.09 9.83
N GLN A 117 10.03 3.18 10.08
CA GLN A 117 9.03 3.24 11.15
C GLN A 117 7.81 2.38 10.80
N GLU A 118 7.22 1.73 11.81
CA GLU A 118 5.95 1.02 11.66
C GLU A 118 4.85 2.01 11.25
N THR A 119 4.40 1.89 10.01
CA THR A 119 3.50 2.85 9.37
C THR A 119 2.23 2.16 8.89
N LEU A 120 1.10 2.67 9.33
CA LEU A 120 -0.20 2.30 8.80
C LEU A 120 -0.63 3.33 7.76
N VAL A 121 -1.08 2.86 6.61
CA VAL A 121 -1.66 3.68 5.54
C VAL A 121 -3.12 3.25 5.36
N HIS A 122 -4.05 4.19 5.41
CA HIS A 122 -5.45 3.83 5.27
C HIS A 122 -6.27 4.81 4.43
N CYS A 123 -7.49 4.38 4.16
CA CYS A 123 -8.60 5.16 3.64
C CYS A 123 -9.90 4.46 4.04
N ALA A 124 -11.03 4.71 3.38
CA ALA A 124 -12.29 4.03 3.72
C ALA A 124 -12.24 2.49 3.60
N SER A 125 -11.48 1.92 2.63
CA SER A 125 -11.50 0.48 2.31
C SER A 125 -10.18 -0.06 1.73
N SER A 126 -9.07 0.58 2.00
CA SER A 126 -7.74 0.31 1.40
C SER A 126 -7.64 0.52 -0.12
N ASN A 127 -8.73 0.74 -0.84
CA ASN A 127 -8.74 0.80 -2.30
C ASN A 127 -7.93 1.98 -2.87
N ARG A 128 -8.04 3.18 -2.26
CA ARG A 128 -7.23 4.36 -2.60
C ARG A 128 -5.75 4.15 -2.25
N VAL A 129 -5.48 3.48 -1.12
CA VAL A 129 -4.12 3.08 -0.74
C VAL A 129 -3.50 2.23 -1.84
N GLY A 130 -4.17 1.15 -2.24
CA GLY A 130 -3.70 0.28 -3.31
C GLY A 130 -3.54 0.99 -4.65
N ALA A 131 -4.43 1.94 -4.99
CA ALA A 131 -4.33 2.74 -6.21
C ALA A 131 -3.07 3.63 -6.20
N MET A 132 -2.82 4.34 -5.10
CA MET A 132 -1.65 5.20 -4.95
C MET A 132 -0.35 4.41 -4.95
N ILE A 133 -0.33 3.23 -4.34
CA ILE A 133 0.83 2.30 -4.37
C ILE A 133 1.10 1.80 -5.80
N ALA A 134 0.07 1.40 -6.54
CA ALA A 134 0.24 0.94 -7.93
C ALA A 134 0.83 2.06 -8.80
N LEU A 135 0.26 3.25 -8.73
CA LEU A 135 0.75 4.41 -9.49
C LEU A 135 2.18 4.79 -9.10
N ARG A 136 2.50 4.74 -7.80
CA ARG A 136 3.86 4.97 -7.31
C ARG A 136 4.84 3.93 -7.83
N ALA A 137 4.48 2.64 -7.80
CA ALA A 137 5.33 1.56 -8.28
C ALA A 137 5.70 1.73 -9.76
N ALA A 138 4.77 2.21 -10.59
CA ALA A 138 5.06 2.52 -11.99
C ALA A 138 5.84 3.82 -12.16
N LEU A 139 5.40 4.92 -11.51
CA LEU A 139 5.94 6.27 -11.74
C LEU A 139 7.32 6.46 -11.12
N VAL A 140 7.53 5.92 -9.92
CA VAL A 140 8.75 6.17 -9.11
C VAL A 140 9.72 5.00 -9.22
N ASP A 141 9.20 3.75 -9.12
CA ASP A 141 10.05 2.56 -9.13
C ASP A 141 10.24 1.99 -10.56
N GLY A 142 9.60 2.58 -11.59
CA GLY A 142 9.73 2.18 -13.00
C GLY A 142 9.15 0.79 -13.29
N ARG A 143 8.23 0.30 -12.48
CA ARG A 143 7.66 -1.04 -12.68
C ARG A 143 6.71 -1.07 -13.88
N PRO A 144 6.73 -2.17 -14.68
CA PRO A 144 5.73 -2.39 -15.73
C PRO A 144 4.31 -2.39 -15.14
N THR A 145 3.32 -1.96 -15.93
CA THR A 145 1.91 -1.80 -15.53
C THR A 145 1.37 -2.98 -14.74
N GLU A 146 1.53 -4.21 -15.22
CA GLU A 146 0.98 -5.39 -14.53
C GLU A 146 1.68 -5.67 -13.19
N ALA A 147 2.97 -5.43 -13.08
CA ALA A 147 3.69 -5.56 -11.82
C ALA A 147 3.29 -4.48 -10.82
N ALA A 148 3.04 -3.26 -11.28
CA ALA A 148 2.54 -2.16 -10.49
C ALA A 148 1.12 -2.43 -9.96
N LEU A 149 0.23 -2.93 -10.81
CA LEU A 149 -1.13 -3.33 -10.42
C LEU A 149 -1.12 -4.49 -9.41
N ALA A 150 -0.26 -5.50 -9.63
CA ALA A 150 -0.09 -6.61 -8.69
C ALA A 150 0.36 -6.11 -7.31
N GLU A 151 1.27 -5.12 -7.26
CA GLU A 151 1.66 -4.44 -6.03
C GLU A 151 0.44 -3.77 -5.38
N GLY A 152 -0.29 -2.95 -6.12
CA GLY A 152 -1.47 -2.25 -5.62
C GLY A 152 -2.53 -3.20 -5.04
N ARG A 153 -2.76 -4.37 -5.67
CA ARG A 153 -3.70 -5.38 -5.17
C ARG A 153 -3.30 -5.93 -3.80
N ARG A 154 -2.01 -6.10 -3.53
CA ARG A 154 -1.52 -6.50 -2.20
C ARG A 154 -1.86 -5.46 -1.12
N TRP A 155 -1.98 -4.19 -1.51
CA TRP A 155 -2.33 -3.06 -0.66
C TRP A 155 -3.82 -2.70 -0.68
N GLY A 156 -4.65 -3.51 -1.32
CA GLY A 156 -6.11 -3.35 -1.31
C GLY A 156 -6.70 -2.69 -2.55
N LEU A 157 -5.97 -2.52 -3.65
CA LEU A 157 -6.53 -2.07 -4.94
C LEU A 157 -7.62 -3.04 -5.41
N ARG A 158 -8.79 -2.49 -5.76
CA ARG A 158 -9.95 -3.23 -6.25
C ARG A 158 -10.68 -2.41 -7.32
N SER A 159 -11.75 -1.71 -6.95
CA SER A 159 -12.62 -0.98 -7.88
C SER A 159 -11.95 0.21 -8.57
N LEU A 160 -10.84 0.74 -8.05
CA LEU A 160 -10.05 1.79 -8.72
C LEU A 160 -9.05 1.25 -9.76
N GLU A 161 -8.91 -0.06 -9.91
CA GLU A 161 -7.94 -0.63 -10.86
C GLU A 161 -8.13 -0.15 -12.31
N PRO A 162 -9.35 -0.06 -12.86
CA PRO A 162 -9.54 0.49 -14.20
C PRO A 162 -9.02 1.93 -14.34
N ALA A 163 -9.28 2.78 -13.35
CA ALA A 163 -8.79 4.16 -13.35
C ALA A 163 -7.25 4.23 -13.20
N VAL A 164 -6.64 3.35 -12.40
CA VAL A 164 -5.18 3.25 -12.30
C VAL A 164 -4.59 2.86 -13.64
N ARG A 165 -5.15 1.86 -14.31
CA ARG A 165 -4.70 1.41 -15.64
C ARG A 165 -4.77 2.54 -16.66
N GLU A 166 -5.91 3.24 -16.74
CA GLU A 166 -6.08 4.40 -17.61
C GLU A 166 -5.01 5.48 -17.37
N ARG A 167 -4.69 5.77 -16.10
CA ARG A 167 -3.62 6.73 -15.76
C ARG A 167 -2.25 6.26 -16.21
N LEU A 168 -1.92 4.99 -15.99
CA LEU A 168 -0.64 4.42 -16.40
C LEU A 168 -0.49 4.42 -17.93
N ASP A 169 -1.52 4.09 -18.67
CA ASP A 169 -1.55 4.13 -20.13
C ASP A 169 -1.34 5.57 -20.64
N ALA A 170 -2.08 6.54 -20.05
CA ALA A 170 -1.94 7.95 -20.38
C ALA A 170 -0.54 8.51 -20.05
N TRP A 171 0.12 8.00 -19.01
CA TRP A 171 1.46 8.44 -18.64
C TRP A 171 2.58 7.79 -19.46
N SER A 172 2.29 6.65 -20.09
CA SER A 172 3.21 5.91 -20.96
C SER A 172 3.10 6.33 -22.41
N ALA A 173 2.00 7.00 -22.80
CA ALA A 173 1.81 7.49 -24.14
C ALA A 173 2.91 8.52 -24.50
N PRO A 174 3.54 8.44 -25.70
CA PRO A 174 4.45 9.47 -26.18
C PRO A 174 3.71 10.83 -26.13
N ALA A 175 4.43 11.90 -25.80
CA ALA A 175 3.89 13.24 -25.90
C ALA A 175 3.68 13.58 -27.39
N ASP A 176 2.54 13.14 -27.95
CA ASP A 176 2.18 13.38 -29.33
C ASP A 176 2.03 14.87 -29.59
N GLY A 177 2.91 15.44 -30.38
CA GLY A 177 2.73 16.79 -30.92
C GLY A 177 3.95 17.60 -31.27
N LEU A 178 5.16 17.06 -31.35
CA LEU A 178 6.27 17.76 -32.01
C LEU A 178 6.66 17.01 -33.27
N PRO A 179 6.47 17.57 -34.48
CA PRO A 179 7.04 17.00 -35.70
C PRO A 179 8.55 17.00 -35.55
N ALA A 180 9.16 15.84 -35.85
CA ALA A 180 10.61 15.74 -35.99
C ALA A 180 11.07 16.75 -37.05
N HIS A 181 11.87 17.73 -36.65
CA HIS A 181 12.63 18.61 -37.54
C HIS A 181 13.99 18.01 -37.84
#